data_58b3473b1ef0b49b495efc6eb70a319e
#
_entry.id   58b3473b1ef0b49b495efc6eb70a319e
#
_cell.length_a   1.000
_cell.length_b   1.000
_cell.length_c   1.000
_cell.angle_alpha   90.00
_cell.angle_beta   90.00
_cell.angle_gamma   90.00
#
_symmetry.space_group_name_H-M   'P 1'
#
loop_
_entity.id
_entity.type
_entity.pdbx_description
1 polymer ?
#
loop_
_entity_poly.entity_id
_entity_poly.type
_entity_poly.pdbx_seq_one_letter_code
_entity_poly.pdbx_strand_id
1 'polypeptide(L)'
;LRRQRQMCIRDRSAIGSIVSVAQSGWQTDSISYGISRMVDIASLPLLDRGISVHYEGSIDKRGKNADWDWSLYQDQRGEWVIFDVDGPGCIYNLVQHRYMSSSDPLFRFYFDGEETPRFSLHLSEFGEKEPFIKPLAESYIGPFDNGRGPIRVARNFVPMPFNKGCRVTTDVKLEGYERTKGEGGWGHVVYHTYADNGIKTFTGKENYDTLIQLWKKQGSNLLCKDQLAYHRKSEQKINDGESITLLDEKGEGAIGSLKFYLPEINEQHLQNVWIHMFWDAHQQPDISCP
;
A
#
# COMPACT_ATOMS: atom_id res chain seq x y z
N LEU A 1 5.88 28.72 -9.48
CA LEU A 1 6.95 27.82 -9.98
C LEU A 1 6.36 26.99 -11.13
N ARG A 2 6.88 27.15 -12.35
CA ARG A 2 6.45 26.34 -13.51
C ARG A 2 7.14 24.98 -13.42
N ARG A 3 6.38 23.91 -13.21
CA ARG A 3 6.87 22.54 -13.17
C ARG A 3 6.89 21.97 -14.60
N GLN A 4 8.01 21.37 -15.00
CA GLN A 4 8.19 20.73 -16.30
C GLN A 4 8.28 19.22 -16.09
N ARG A 5 7.59 18.45 -16.92
CA ARG A 5 7.60 16.99 -16.91
C ARG A 5 8.00 16.49 -18.28
N GLN A 6 9.03 15.67 -18.31
CA GLN A 6 9.54 15.09 -19.54
C GLN A 6 9.69 13.57 -19.39
N MET A 7 9.26 12.84 -20.40
CA MET A 7 9.37 11.39 -20.46
C MET A 7 9.96 10.97 -21.80
N CYS A 8 11.07 10.22 -21.77
CA CYS A 8 11.79 9.76 -22.94
C CYS A 8 11.92 8.23 -22.95
N ILE A 9 11.88 7.63 -24.12
CA ILE A 9 12.10 6.19 -24.34
C ILE A 9 13.28 6.00 -25.30
N ARG A 10 14.04 4.96 -25.09
CA ARG A 10 15.23 4.62 -25.86
C ARG A 10 15.19 3.15 -26.29
N ASP A 11 15.16 2.84 -27.61
CA ASP A 11 15.51 1.62 -28.35
C ASP A 11 14.53 1.18 -29.47
N ARG A 12 14.89 0.08 -30.20
CA ARG A 12 14.37 -0.41 -31.50
C ARG A 12 12.96 -1.03 -31.45
N SER A 13 11.90 -0.25 -31.32
CA SER A 13 10.54 -0.80 -31.49
C SER A 13 9.55 0.27 -31.89
N ALA A 14 8.54 -0.08 -32.67
CA ALA A 14 7.36 0.78 -32.81
C ALA A 14 6.59 0.74 -31.48
N ILE A 15 6.53 1.88 -30.78
CA ILE A 15 5.84 1.98 -29.49
C ILE A 15 4.58 2.82 -29.67
N GLY A 16 3.42 2.22 -29.40
CA GLY A 16 2.20 2.96 -29.16
C GLY A 16 2.12 3.34 -27.69
N SER A 17 2.01 4.61 -27.37
CA SER A 17 1.77 5.06 -26.00
C SER A 17 0.45 5.79 -25.86
N ILE A 18 -0.24 5.56 -24.75
CA ILE A 18 -1.38 6.36 -24.33
C ILE A 18 -1.01 6.98 -22.99
N VAL A 19 -0.89 8.29 -22.94
CA VAL A 19 -0.65 9.03 -21.71
C VAL A 19 -1.92 9.77 -21.35
N SER A 20 -2.37 9.60 -20.14
CA SER A 20 -3.54 10.29 -19.60
C SER A 20 -3.06 11.23 -18.49
N VAL A 21 -3.35 12.50 -18.64
CA VAL A 21 -2.93 13.54 -17.69
C VAL A 21 -4.15 14.04 -16.93
N ALA A 22 -4.04 14.08 -15.62
CA ALA A 22 -5.01 14.74 -14.76
C ALA A 22 -4.55 16.18 -14.49
N GLN A 23 -5.45 17.16 -14.65
CA GLN A 23 -5.17 18.55 -14.33
C GLN A 23 -5.41 18.85 -12.85
N SER A 24 -4.63 19.77 -12.30
CA SER A 24 -4.76 20.26 -10.93
C SER A 24 -6.03 21.11 -10.78
N GLY A 25 -6.96 20.62 -10.06
CA GLY A 25 -8.13 21.28 -9.50
C GLY A 25 -8.51 20.64 -8.17
N TRP A 26 -7.62 19.83 -7.64
CA TRP A 26 -7.85 18.83 -6.60
C TRP A 26 -7.30 19.26 -5.24
N GLN A 27 -7.21 20.55 -4.97
CA GLN A 27 -7.00 21.00 -3.61
C GLN A 27 -8.31 20.78 -2.85
N THR A 28 -8.39 19.67 -2.12
CA THR A 28 -9.39 19.53 -1.07
C THR A 28 -8.82 20.20 0.18
N ASP A 29 -9.58 21.12 0.79
CA ASP A 29 -9.24 21.76 2.06
C ASP A 29 -9.20 20.75 3.23
N SER A 30 -9.54 19.49 3.00
CA SER A 30 -9.58 18.42 3.99
C SER A 30 -8.78 17.20 3.54
N ILE A 31 -8.05 16.61 4.47
CA ILE A 31 -7.31 15.37 4.27
C ILE A 31 -8.28 14.21 4.03
N SER A 32 -8.12 13.49 2.91
CA SER A 32 -8.84 12.25 2.64
C SER A 32 -8.24 11.11 3.46
N TYR A 33 -9.07 10.38 4.21
CA TYR A 33 -8.63 9.28 5.06
C TYR A 33 -9.61 8.09 5.04
N GLY A 34 -9.16 6.95 5.57
CA GLY A 34 -9.98 5.75 5.67
C GLY A 34 -10.47 5.26 4.30
N ILE A 35 -11.76 4.94 4.20
CA ILE A 35 -12.38 4.42 2.98
C ILE A 35 -12.28 5.43 1.83
N SER A 36 -12.50 6.72 2.09
CA SER A 36 -12.41 7.75 1.05
C SER A 36 -11.05 7.79 0.39
N ARG A 37 -9.96 7.65 1.16
CA ARG A 37 -8.61 7.56 0.61
C ARG A 37 -8.39 6.33 -0.26
N MET A 38 -8.96 5.20 0.10
CA MET A 38 -8.80 3.94 -0.65
C MET A 38 -9.61 3.89 -1.94
N VAL A 39 -10.71 4.63 -2.04
CA VAL A 39 -11.56 4.65 -3.24
C VAL A 39 -11.22 5.78 -4.20
N ASP A 40 -10.50 6.79 -3.76
CA ASP A 40 -10.06 7.91 -4.58
C ASP A 40 -8.75 7.58 -5.32
N ILE A 41 -8.88 6.71 -6.33
CA ILE A 41 -7.74 6.23 -7.13
C ILE A 41 -7.06 7.38 -7.88
N ALA A 42 -7.81 8.40 -8.27
CA ALA A 42 -7.27 9.50 -9.05
C ALA A 42 -6.34 10.41 -8.24
N SER A 43 -6.49 10.46 -6.92
CA SER A 43 -5.62 11.23 -6.04
C SER A 43 -4.28 10.52 -5.71
N LEU A 44 -4.14 9.23 -5.98
CA LEU A 44 -2.94 8.47 -5.63
C LEU A 44 -1.61 9.06 -6.15
N PRO A 45 -1.55 9.66 -7.36
CA PRO A 45 -0.31 10.29 -7.85
C PRO A 45 -0.04 11.68 -7.25
N LEU A 46 -0.92 12.21 -6.43
CA LEU A 46 -0.76 13.54 -5.83
C LEU A 46 0.05 13.46 -4.54
N LEU A 47 0.90 14.46 -4.32
CA LEU A 47 1.56 14.64 -3.04
C LEU A 47 0.60 15.37 -2.08
N ASP A 48 0.09 14.65 -1.12
CA ASP A 48 -0.78 15.20 -0.10
C ASP A 48 0.04 15.90 0.99
N ARG A 49 -0.28 17.15 1.27
CA ARG A 49 0.29 17.86 2.41
C ARG A 49 -0.39 17.37 3.70
N GLY A 50 0.41 17.21 4.75
CA GLY A 50 -0.10 16.78 6.05
C GLY A 50 -0.42 15.30 6.17
N ILE A 51 0.04 14.46 5.24
CA ILE A 51 0.01 13.00 5.32
C ILE A 51 1.44 12.48 5.34
N SER A 52 1.74 11.61 6.30
CA SER A 52 2.97 10.82 6.32
C SER A 52 2.64 9.35 6.29
N VAL A 53 3.37 8.59 5.45
CA VAL A 53 3.20 7.14 5.32
C VAL A 53 4.28 6.43 6.12
N HIS A 54 3.89 5.43 6.89
CA HIS A 54 4.76 4.72 7.80
C HIS A 54 4.59 3.20 7.66
N TYR A 55 5.61 2.52 8.12
CA TYR A 55 5.68 1.07 8.21
C TYR A 55 6.18 0.67 9.60
N GLU A 56 5.50 -0.26 10.25
CA GLU A 56 5.95 -0.93 11.47
C GLU A 56 5.83 -2.43 11.28
N GLY A 57 6.81 -3.21 11.73
CA GLY A 57 6.77 -4.66 11.55
C GLY A 57 8.03 -5.37 12.01
N SER A 58 8.11 -6.63 11.65
CA SER A 58 9.17 -7.56 12.04
C SER A 58 10.49 -7.39 11.26
N ILE A 59 10.73 -6.22 10.69
CA ILE A 59 11.97 -5.93 9.97
C ILE A 59 13.19 -6.03 10.87
N ASP A 60 14.27 -6.65 10.41
CA ASP A 60 15.55 -6.65 11.11
C ASP A 60 16.15 -5.24 11.16
N LYS A 61 16.01 -4.58 12.30
CA LYS A 61 16.51 -3.21 12.54
C LYS A 61 18.04 -3.08 12.40
N ARG A 62 18.76 -4.21 12.30
CA ARG A 62 20.21 -4.24 12.03
C ARG A 62 20.55 -4.26 10.53
N GLY A 63 19.53 -4.22 9.65
CA GLY A 63 19.69 -4.29 8.19
C GLY A 63 20.15 -5.65 7.67
N LYS A 64 19.87 -6.74 8.43
CA LYS A 64 20.12 -8.13 8.03
C LYS A 64 18.80 -8.82 7.67
N ASN A 65 18.71 -10.12 7.82
CA ASN A 65 17.54 -10.93 7.43
C ASN A 65 17.03 -11.75 8.63
N ALA A 66 16.73 -11.06 9.73
CA ALA A 66 16.09 -11.62 10.92
C ALA A 66 14.70 -10.99 11.14
N ASP A 67 13.82 -11.10 10.14
CA ASP A 67 12.55 -10.37 10.02
C ASP A 67 11.39 -11.09 10.76
N TRP A 68 11.61 -11.59 11.95
CA TRP A 68 10.62 -12.35 12.75
C TRP A 68 10.36 -11.82 14.15
N ASP A 69 11.03 -10.75 14.56
CA ASP A 69 10.83 -10.13 15.85
C ASP A 69 9.99 -8.87 15.68
N TRP A 70 8.71 -8.94 16.08
CA TRP A 70 7.77 -7.82 15.89
C TRP A 70 7.34 -7.17 17.19
N SER A 71 7.29 -7.91 18.30
CA SER A 71 6.82 -7.36 19.58
C SER A 71 7.70 -6.19 20.04
N LEU A 72 7.08 -5.03 20.27
CA LEU A 72 7.75 -3.81 20.72
C LEU A 72 8.08 -3.88 22.21
N TYR A 73 7.10 -4.22 23.03
CA TYR A 73 7.20 -4.36 24.48
C TYR A 73 6.01 -5.15 25.03
N GLN A 74 6.06 -5.52 26.32
CA GLN A 74 4.94 -6.08 27.05
C GLN A 74 4.30 -4.99 27.93
N ASP A 75 2.99 -4.82 27.86
CA ASP A 75 2.27 -3.84 28.66
C ASP A 75 2.00 -4.34 30.08
N GLN A 76 1.44 -3.46 30.94
CA GLN A 76 1.17 -3.78 32.36
C GLN A 76 0.13 -4.92 32.55
N ARG A 77 -0.65 -5.25 31.50
CA ARG A 77 -1.62 -6.36 31.50
C ARG A 77 -1.01 -7.67 31.06
N GLY A 78 0.26 -7.65 30.66
CA GLY A 78 0.95 -8.81 30.14
C GLY A 78 0.72 -9.05 28.65
N GLU A 79 0.10 -8.10 27.94
CA GLU A 79 -0.09 -8.19 26.50
C GLU A 79 1.14 -7.71 25.74
N TRP A 80 1.46 -8.36 24.63
CA TRP A 80 2.57 -7.98 23.76
C TRP A 80 2.11 -6.93 22.76
N VAL A 81 2.65 -5.74 22.85
CA VAL A 81 2.35 -4.63 21.94
C VAL A 81 3.14 -4.81 20.67
N ILE A 82 2.44 -4.76 19.52
CA ILE A 82 3.02 -4.86 18.18
C ILE A 82 2.85 -3.57 17.37
N PHE A 83 1.98 -2.68 17.82
CA PHE A 83 1.72 -1.38 17.24
C PHE A 83 1.24 -0.43 18.33
N ASP A 84 1.85 0.74 18.44
CA ASP A 84 1.46 1.77 19.40
C ASP A 84 1.84 3.14 18.84
N VAL A 85 0.86 3.87 18.35
CA VAL A 85 1.06 5.12 17.63
C VAL A 85 0.06 6.16 18.11
N ASP A 86 0.58 7.32 18.49
CA ASP A 86 -0.22 8.50 18.72
C ASP A 86 -0.78 9.04 17.40
N GLY A 87 -2.03 9.53 17.43
CA GLY A 87 -2.72 10.00 16.24
C GLY A 87 -2.85 11.52 16.16
N PRO A 88 -3.55 11.95 15.12
CA PRO A 88 -4.46 11.20 14.26
C PRO A 88 -3.77 10.37 13.19
N GLY A 89 -4.39 9.26 12.83
CA GLY A 89 -3.85 8.35 11.82
C GLY A 89 -4.87 7.34 11.28
N CYS A 90 -4.40 6.42 10.43
CA CYS A 90 -5.20 5.31 9.91
C CYS A 90 -4.32 4.12 9.57
N ILE A 91 -4.64 2.94 10.08
CA ILE A 91 -4.04 1.69 9.60
C ILE A 91 -4.74 1.31 8.29
N TYR A 92 -3.97 1.04 7.24
CA TYR A 92 -4.46 0.62 5.93
C TYR A 92 -4.14 -0.83 5.58
N ASN A 93 -3.12 -1.38 6.21
CA ASN A 93 -2.74 -2.77 5.99
C ASN A 93 -2.16 -3.35 7.27
N LEU A 94 -2.59 -4.56 7.61
CA LEU A 94 -1.97 -5.42 8.61
C LEU A 94 -1.81 -6.80 8.00
N VAL A 95 -0.59 -7.30 7.95
CA VAL A 95 -0.27 -8.63 7.45
C VAL A 95 0.51 -9.40 8.51
N GLN A 96 0.16 -10.65 8.73
CA GLN A 96 0.91 -11.57 9.58
C GLN A 96 1.04 -12.92 8.89
N HIS A 97 2.26 -13.40 8.82
CA HIS A 97 2.60 -14.76 8.44
C HIS A 97 3.05 -15.54 9.68
N ARG A 98 2.56 -16.77 9.82
CA ARG A 98 2.86 -17.58 10.97
C ARG A 98 2.92 -19.06 10.62
N TYR A 99 3.87 -19.79 11.20
CA TYR A 99 3.90 -21.24 11.06
C TYR A 99 2.68 -21.87 11.73
N MET A 100 2.09 -22.88 11.10
CA MET A 100 0.96 -23.61 11.67
C MET A 100 1.27 -24.40 12.94
N SER A 101 2.55 -24.67 13.18
CA SER A 101 3.05 -25.24 14.44
C SER A 101 3.10 -24.23 15.59
N SER A 102 2.93 -22.94 15.29
CA SER A 102 2.87 -21.88 16.29
C SER A 102 1.45 -21.72 16.83
N SER A 103 1.31 -21.05 17.98
CA SER A 103 0.00 -20.65 18.51
C SER A 103 -0.74 -19.74 17.53
N ASP A 104 -2.06 -19.71 17.64
CA ASP A 104 -2.92 -18.80 16.88
C ASP A 104 -3.14 -17.52 17.72
N PRO A 105 -2.39 -16.43 17.48
CA PRO A 105 -2.40 -15.28 18.37
C PRO A 105 -3.73 -14.55 18.35
N LEU A 106 -4.14 -14.11 19.54
CA LEU A 106 -5.31 -13.25 19.72
C LEU A 106 -4.88 -11.78 19.57
N PHE A 107 -5.28 -11.15 18.47
CA PHE A 107 -5.09 -9.71 18.24
C PHE A 107 -6.15 -8.91 18.98
N ARG A 108 -5.75 -7.83 19.63
CA ARG A 108 -6.63 -6.87 20.31
C ARG A 108 -6.34 -5.47 19.81
N PHE A 109 -7.40 -4.76 19.48
CA PHE A 109 -7.32 -3.40 18.91
C PHE A 109 -7.92 -2.39 19.89
N TYR A 110 -7.14 -1.38 20.23
CA TYR A 110 -7.51 -0.29 21.14
C TYR A 110 -7.39 1.03 20.40
N PHE A 111 -8.39 1.89 20.52
CA PHE A 111 -8.42 3.19 19.85
C PHE A 111 -8.56 4.31 20.89
N ASP A 112 -7.89 5.43 20.63
CA ASP A 112 -8.08 6.69 21.35
C ASP A 112 -7.95 6.60 22.88
N GLY A 113 -7.11 5.70 23.39
CA GLY A 113 -6.88 5.52 24.82
C GLY A 113 -7.86 4.57 25.52
N GLU A 114 -8.58 3.75 24.77
CA GLU A 114 -9.43 2.70 25.35
C GLU A 114 -8.65 1.77 26.27
N GLU A 115 -9.25 1.41 27.40
CA GLU A 115 -8.68 0.44 28.36
C GLU A 115 -9.09 -1.00 28.01
N THR A 116 -10.22 -1.18 27.35
CA THR A 116 -10.69 -2.48 26.85
C THR A 116 -10.58 -2.52 25.32
N PRO A 117 -10.22 -3.67 24.73
CA PRO A 117 -10.10 -3.75 23.29
C PRO A 117 -11.46 -3.56 22.63
N ARG A 118 -11.56 -2.71 21.62
CA ARG A 118 -12.76 -2.54 20.80
C ARG A 118 -13.07 -3.79 20.00
N PHE A 119 -12.00 -4.44 19.51
CA PHE A 119 -12.07 -5.70 18.77
C PHE A 119 -11.00 -6.67 19.28
N SER A 120 -11.40 -7.95 19.31
CA SER A 120 -10.49 -9.05 19.58
C SER A 120 -10.83 -10.21 18.66
N LEU A 121 -9.81 -10.74 17.96
CA LEU A 121 -9.97 -11.88 17.08
C LEU A 121 -8.64 -12.63 16.95
N HIS A 122 -8.73 -13.93 16.75
CA HIS A 122 -7.58 -14.76 16.44
C HIS A 122 -7.11 -14.51 15.00
N LEU A 123 -5.82 -14.78 14.74
CA LEU A 123 -5.26 -14.65 13.40
C LEU A 123 -6.05 -15.49 12.37
N SER A 124 -6.59 -16.63 12.77
CA SER A 124 -7.41 -17.49 11.92
C SER A 124 -8.77 -16.92 11.59
N GLU A 125 -9.29 -15.98 12.38
CA GLU A 125 -10.63 -15.40 12.23
C GLU A 125 -10.70 -14.21 11.25
N PHE A 126 -9.54 -13.74 10.75
CA PHE A 126 -9.53 -12.70 9.71
C PHE A 126 -10.20 -13.22 8.43
N GLY A 127 -11.17 -12.48 7.94
CA GLY A 127 -12.01 -12.82 6.80
C GLY A 127 -13.36 -13.43 7.19
N GLU A 128 -13.61 -13.72 8.48
CA GLU A 128 -14.81 -14.41 8.95
C GLU A 128 -15.52 -13.67 10.08
N LYS A 129 -14.82 -12.81 10.81
CA LYS A 129 -15.36 -12.08 11.96
C LYS A 129 -15.45 -10.58 11.68
N GLU A 130 -16.65 -10.03 11.83
CA GLU A 130 -16.88 -8.59 11.67
C GLU A 130 -15.99 -7.76 12.63
N PRO A 131 -15.47 -6.62 12.16
CA PRO A 131 -15.62 -6.01 10.83
C PRO A 131 -14.57 -6.49 9.79
N PHE A 132 -13.75 -7.47 10.13
CA PHE A 132 -12.62 -7.97 9.33
C PHE A 132 -13.05 -9.13 8.43
N ILE A 133 -13.91 -8.85 7.46
CA ILE A 133 -14.50 -9.85 6.56
C ILE A 133 -13.97 -9.76 5.13
N LYS A 134 -14.13 -10.85 4.36
CA LYS A 134 -13.81 -10.91 2.93
C LYS A 134 -14.61 -9.89 2.13
N PRO A 135 -14.03 -9.29 1.08
CA PRO A 135 -12.69 -9.51 0.54
C PRO A 135 -11.60 -8.63 1.17
N LEU A 136 -11.92 -7.75 2.11
CA LEU A 136 -10.97 -6.80 2.69
C LEU A 136 -10.08 -7.42 3.76
N ALA A 137 -10.51 -8.50 4.38
CA ALA A 137 -9.68 -9.30 5.28
C ALA A 137 -9.79 -10.78 4.93
N GLU A 138 -8.73 -11.53 5.18
CA GLU A 138 -8.70 -12.97 4.97
C GLU A 138 -7.64 -13.64 5.84
N SER A 139 -7.87 -14.90 6.17
CA SER A 139 -6.86 -15.82 6.70
C SER A 139 -6.93 -17.12 5.93
N TYR A 140 -5.76 -17.61 5.51
CA TYR A 140 -5.66 -18.86 4.76
C TYR A 140 -4.32 -19.54 5.01
N ILE A 141 -4.25 -20.84 4.71
CA ILE A 141 -3.00 -21.58 4.72
C ILE A 141 -2.37 -21.45 3.34
N GLY A 142 -1.21 -20.78 3.29
CA GLY A 142 -0.46 -20.57 2.05
C GLY A 142 0.12 -21.88 1.50
N PRO A 143 0.34 -21.95 0.18
CA PRO A 143 0.87 -23.14 -0.48
C PRO A 143 2.36 -23.37 -0.22
N PHE A 144 3.00 -22.51 0.57
CA PHE A 144 4.43 -22.58 0.79
C PHE A 144 4.77 -23.65 1.82
N ASP A 145 5.46 -24.68 1.36
CA ASP A 145 6.24 -25.55 2.22
C ASP A 145 7.73 -25.33 1.92
N ASN A 146 8.40 -24.56 2.76
CA ASN A 146 9.84 -24.36 2.67
C ASN A 146 10.62 -25.43 3.48
N GLY A 147 10.02 -26.59 3.70
CA GLY A 147 10.56 -27.65 4.56
C GLY A 147 10.36 -27.39 6.07
N ARG A 148 9.61 -26.34 6.43
CA ARG A 148 9.33 -25.93 7.82
C ARG A 148 7.86 -26.07 8.20
N GLY A 149 7.05 -26.61 7.29
CA GLY A 149 5.61 -26.79 7.43
C GLY A 149 4.81 -25.61 6.87
N PRO A 150 3.50 -25.79 6.78
CA PRO A 150 2.60 -24.82 6.20
C PRO A 150 2.57 -23.51 7.01
N ILE A 151 2.30 -22.42 6.32
CA ILE A 151 2.26 -21.06 6.86
C ILE A 151 0.82 -20.55 6.76
N ARG A 152 0.28 -20.06 7.87
CA ARG A 152 -0.94 -19.24 7.85
C ARG A 152 -0.57 -17.83 7.45
N VAL A 153 -1.35 -17.27 6.54
CA VAL A 153 -1.26 -15.88 6.12
C VAL A 153 -2.57 -15.20 6.51
N ALA A 154 -2.50 -14.14 7.28
CA ALA A 154 -3.64 -13.27 7.51
C ALA A 154 -3.34 -11.88 6.94
N ARG A 155 -4.33 -11.29 6.28
CA ARG A 155 -4.26 -9.95 5.70
C ARG A 155 -5.50 -9.18 6.09
N ASN A 156 -5.30 -7.92 6.43
CA ASN A 156 -6.39 -6.99 6.66
C ASN A 156 -6.13 -5.69 5.90
N PHE A 157 -7.08 -5.28 5.10
CA PHE A 157 -7.13 -4.02 4.36
C PHE A 157 -8.37 -3.19 4.75
N VAL A 158 -9.07 -3.57 5.80
CA VAL A 158 -10.11 -2.72 6.40
C VAL A 158 -9.40 -1.49 6.97
N PRO A 159 -9.66 -0.28 6.46
CA PRO A 159 -9.03 0.92 6.99
C PRO A 159 -9.54 1.24 8.39
N MET A 160 -8.62 1.45 9.31
CA MET A 160 -8.91 1.69 10.73
C MET A 160 -8.39 3.07 11.14
N PRO A 161 -9.13 4.16 10.88
CA PRO A 161 -8.75 5.48 11.35
C PRO A 161 -8.87 5.63 12.86
N PHE A 162 -8.00 6.47 13.43
CA PHE A 162 -7.98 6.82 14.85
C PHE A 162 -7.65 8.31 15.03
N ASN A 163 -8.21 8.94 16.07
CA ASN A 163 -8.05 10.37 16.29
C ASN A 163 -6.92 10.70 17.26
N LYS A 164 -6.81 9.98 18.38
CA LYS A 164 -5.80 10.24 19.42
C LYS A 164 -4.67 9.23 19.40
N GLY A 165 -4.95 7.99 19.02
CA GLY A 165 -3.97 6.93 18.97
C GLY A 165 -4.59 5.57 18.69
N CYS A 166 -3.75 4.63 18.29
CA CYS A 166 -4.15 3.23 18.11
C CYS A 166 -3.05 2.32 18.64
N ARG A 167 -3.46 1.32 19.43
CA ARG A 167 -2.59 0.27 19.92
C ARG A 167 -3.14 -1.09 19.52
N VAL A 168 -2.24 -1.95 19.04
CA VAL A 168 -2.56 -3.35 18.73
C VAL A 168 -1.66 -4.25 19.57
N THR A 169 -2.26 -5.23 20.23
CA THR A 169 -1.55 -6.19 21.09
C THR A 169 -1.84 -7.61 20.67
N THR A 170 -1.01 -8.52 21.13
CA THR A 170 -1.20 -9.97 21.04
C THR A 170 -1.02 -10.63 22.40
N ASP A 171 -1.63 -11.80 22.60
CA ASP A 171 -1.49 -12.61 23.82
C ASP A 171 -0.17 -13.36 23.87
N VAL A 172 0.51 -13.52 22.74
CA VAL A 172 1.81 -14.17 22.62
C VAL A 172 2.84 -13.24 22.03
N LYS A 173 4.10 -13.41 22.41
CA LYS A 173 5.21 -12.65 21.84
C LYS A 173 5.45 -13.07 20.40
N LEU A 174 5.35 -12.15 19.45
CA LEU A 174 5.65 -12.40 18.05
C LEU A 174 7.16 -12.24 17.83
N GLU A 175 7.90 -13.28 18.16
CA GLU A 175 9.34 -13.31 17.97
C GLU A 175 9.84 -14.73 17.69
N GLY A 176 11.10 -14.81 17.23
CA GLY A 176 11.83 -16.03 17.07
C GLY A 176 11.49 -16.83 15.83
N TYR A 177 12.54 -17.44 15.35
CA TYR A 177 12.56 -18.25 14.11
C TYR A 177 12.36 -19.75 14.41
N GLU A 178 12.47 -20.15 15.67
CA GLU A 178 12.48 -21.54 16.05
C GLU A 178 11.08 -22.14 16.07
N ARG A 179 10.85 -23.10 15.20
CA ARG A 179 9.62 -23.93 15.12
C ARG A 179 9.18 -24.52 16.45
N THR A 180 10.14 -24.88 17.27
CA THR A 180 9.90 -25.62 18.52
C THR A 180 9.39 -24.73 19.65
N LYS A 181 9.53 -23.42 19.54
CA LYS A 181 9.03 -22.45 20.53
C LYS A 181 7.69 -21.81 20.15
N GLY A 182 7.17 -22.13 18.99
CA GLY A 182 5.80 -21.86 18.60
C GLY A 182 5.43 -20.41 18.30
N GLU A 183 6.32 -19.44 18.49
CA GLU A 183 5.96 -18.03 18.47
C GLU A 183 6.44 -17.27 17.22
N GLY A 184 7.18 -17.95 16.36
CA GLY A 184 7.75 -17.38 15.13
C GLY A 184 6.73 -16.96 14.09
N GLY A 185 7.11 -15.95 13.33
CA GLY A 185 6.32 -15.39 12.24
C GLY A 185 6.85 -14.02 11.84
N TRP A 186 6.31 -13.47 10.79
CA TRP A 186 6.69 -12.14 10.31
C TRP A 186 5.44 -11.40 9.82
N GLY A 187 5.46 -10.09 9.95
CA GLY A 187 4.34 -9.28 9.57
C GLY A 187 4.64 -7.79 9.67
N HIS A 188 3.64 -7.02 9.28
CA HIS A 188 3.75 -5.56 9.30
C HIS A 188 2.39 -4.87 9.36
N VAL A 189 2.45 -3.59 9.72
CA VAL A 189 1.39 -2.61 9.61
C VAL A 189 1.86 -1.48 8.71
N VAL A 190 1.06 -1.13 7.70
CA VAL A 190 1.22 0.10 6.93
C VAL A 190 0.15 1.08 7.39
N TYR A 191 0.56 2.29 7.74
CA TYR A 191 -0.35 3.28 8.29
C TYR A 191 0.03 4.70 7.86
N HIS A 192 -0.94 5.60 7.95
CA HIS A 192 -0.73 7.02 7.78
C HIS A 192 -0.87 7.74 9.12
N THR A 193 -0.14 8.83 9.27
CA THR A 193 -0.42 9.87 10.28
C THR A 193 -0.83 11.15 9.56
N TYR A 194 -1.66 11.96 10.23
CA TYR A 194 -2.26 13.16 9.66
C TYR A 194 -1.94 14.40 10.50
N ALA A 195 -1.77 15.53 9.83
CA ALA A 195 -1.60 16.81 10.51
C ALA A 195 -2.93 17.41 11.03
N ASP A 196 -4.06 16.92 10.54
CA ASP A 196 -5.40 17.39 10.89
C ASP A 196 -6.03 16.52 12.00
N ASN A 197 -6.68 17.15 12.98
CA ASN A 197 -7.31 16.50 14.13
C ASN A 197 -8.80 16.13 13.91
N GLY A 198 -9.33 16.27 12.70
CA GLY A 198 -10.74 16.01 12.37
C GLY A 198 -11.07 14.54 12.05
N ILE A 199 -10.20 13.62 12.36
CA ILE A 199 -10.35 12.19 12.00
C ILE A 199 -11.41 11.52 12.86
N LYS A 200 -12.40 10.88 12.23
CA LYS A 200 -13.38 10.05 12.94
C LYS A 200 -12.80 8.66 13.17
N THR A 201 -12.78 8.25 14.42
CA THR A 201 -12.23 6.96 14.82
C THR A 201 -13.07 5.80 14.31
N PHE A 202 -12.41 4.75 13.89
CA PHE A 202 -12.97 3.49 13.42
C PHE A 202 -13.97 2.89 14.41
N THR A 203 -15.15 2.56 13.94
CA THR A 203 -16.24 1.98 14.76
C THR A 203 -16.51 0.51 14.47
N GLY A 204 -16.03 0.02 13.31
CA GLY A 204 -16.35 -1.30 12.77
C GLY A 204 -17.73 -1.38 12.12
N LYS A 205 -18.42 -0.25 11.96
CA LYS A 205 -19.75 -0.16 11.35
C LYS A 205 -19.76 0.69 10.07
N GLU A 206 -18.60 0.98 9.53
CA GLU A 206 -18.43 1.74 8.30
C GLU A 206 -19.01 0.98 7.11
N ASN A 207 -19.54 1.69 6.13
CA ASN A 207 -20.00 1.08 4.88
C ASN A 207 -18.81 0.90 3.91
N TYR A 208 -18.49 -0.34 3.62
CA TYR A 208 -17.39 -0.73 2.72
C TYR A 208 -17.83 -1.04 1.29
N ASP A 209 -19.11 -0.91 0.94
CA ASP A 209 -19.64 -1.37 -0.36
C ASP A 209 -18.87 -0.82 -1.56
N THR A 210 -18.58 0.48 -1.56
CA THR A 210 -17.82 1.11 -2.63
C THR A 210 -16.41 0.53 -2.76
N LEU A 211 -15.72 0.34 -1.63
CA LEU A 211 -14.39 -0.23 -1.60
C LEU A 211 -14.40 -1.69 -2.07
N ILE A 212 -15.36 -2.48 -1.60
CA ILE A 212 -15.54 -3.88 -2.01
C ILE A 212 -15.82 -3.98 -3.50
N GLN A 213 -16.68 -3.10 -4.05
CA GLN A 213 -16.95 -3.09 -5.49
C GLN A 213 -15.72 -2.72 -6.31
N LEU A 214 -14.89 -1.81 -5.81
CA LEU A 214 -13.62 -1.45 -6.44
C LEU A 214 -12.67 -2.66 -6.49
N TRP A 215 -12.52 -3.38 -5.39
CA TRP A 215 -11.68 -4.58 -5.27
C TRP A 215 -12.13 -5.73 -6.18
N LYS A 216 -13.43 -5.86 -6.43
CA LYS A 216 -13.97 -6.86 -7.36
C LYS A 216 -13.67 -6.57 -8.83
N LYS A 217 -13.19 -5.35 -9.17
CA LYS A 217 -12.87 -4.94 -10.55
C LYS A 217 -11.41 -5.21 -10.93
N GLN A 218 -10.84 -6.32 -10.54
CA GLN A 218 -9.46 -6.69 -10.86
C GLN A 218 -9.21 -6.65 -12.37
N GLY A 219 -8.07 -6.07 -12.78
CA GLY A 219 -7.67 -5.95 -14.18
C GLY A 219 -8.43 -4.89 -14.99
N SER A 220 -9.42 -4.21 -14.42
CA SER A 220 -10.11 -3.10 -15.07
C SER A 220 -9.35 -1.78 -14.88
N ASN A 221 -9.55 -0.84 -15.82
CA ASN A 221 -9.11 0.54 -15.62
C ASN A 221 -10.04 1.22 -14.62
N LEU A 222 -9.52 1.52 -13.42
CA LEU A 222 -10.28 2.12 -12.33
C LEU A 222 -10.40 3.65 -12.44
N LEU A 223 -9.62 4.29 -13.32
CA LEU A 223 -9.71 5.73 -13.55
C LEU A 223 -10.94 6.04 -14.38
N CYS A 224 -11.78 6.93 -13.89
CA CYS A 224 -12.89 7.48 -14.67
C CYS A 224 -12.35 8.40 -15.77
N LYS A 225 -12.88 8.27 -16.99
CA LYS A 225 -12.48 9.12 -18.12
C LYS A 225 -12.67 10.61 -17.82
N ASP A 226 -13.69 10.94 -17.05
CA ASP A 226 -14.04 12.32 -16.68
C ASP A 226 -13.06 12.94 -15.67
N GLN A 227 -12.21 12.13 -15.06
CA GLN A 227 -11.15 12.58 -14.15
C GLN A 227 -9.83 12.87 -14.87
N LEU A 228 -9.76 12.64 -16.18
CA LEU A 228 -8.57 12.83 -16.99
C LEU A 228 -8.74 14.08 -17.85
N ALA A 229 -7.80 15.00 -17.77
CA ALA A 229 -7.84 16.25 -18.55
C ALA A 229 -7.78 15.98 -20.06
N TYR A 230 -6.91 15.06 -20.47
CA TYR A 230 -6.80 14.64 -21.86
C TYR A 230 -6.05 13.32 -21.99
N HIS A 231 -6.17 12.71 -23.18
CA HIS A 231 -5.42 11.55 -23.61
C HIS A 231 -4.50 11.92 -24.76
N ARG A 232 -3.23 11.54 -24.69
CA ARG A 232 -2.31 11.63 -25.82
C ARG A 232 -1.97 10.23 -26.28
N LYS A 233 -2.19 9.94 -27.56
CA LYS A 233 -1.77 8.70 -28.21
C LYS A 233 -0.70 9.04 -29.25
N SER A 234 0.40 8.31 -29.23
CA SER A 234 1.43 8.38 -30.25
C SER A 234 1.89 6.97 -30.65
N GLU A 235 2.30 6.83 -31.89
CA GLU A 235 2.94 5.61 -32.39
C GLU A 235 4.21 6.06 -33.11
N GLN A 236 5.36 5.62 -32.62
CA GLN A 236 6.64 6.04 -33.11
C GLN A 236 7.59 4.84 -33.15
N LYS A 237 8.48 4.84 -34.16
CA LYS A 237 9.57 3.88 -34.27
C LYS A 237 10.83 4.52 -33.69
N ILE A 238 11.51 3.78 -32.84
CA ILE A 238 12.79 4.20 -32.24
C ILE A 238 13.89 3.29 -32.78
N ASN A 239 15.00 3.86 -33.19
CA ASN A 239 16.18 3.11 -33.57
C ASN A 239 17.15 3.00 -32.38
N ASP A 240 18.14 2.07 -32.50
CA ASP A 240 19.15 1.89 -31.46
C ASP A 240 19.83 3.20 -31.09
N GLY A 241 19.89 3.45 -29.79
CA GLY A 241 20.55 4.63 -29.24
C GLY A 241 19.76 5.93 -29.39
N GLU A 242 18.59 5.91 -30.01
CA GLU A 242 17.71 7.07 -30.09
C GLU A 242 16.82 7.19 -28.85
N SER A 243 16.33 8.40 -28.62
CA SER A 243 15.34 8.70 -27.58
C SER A 243 14.20 9.50 -28.18
N ILE A 244 12.99 9.24 -27.72
CA ILE A 244 11.81 10.04 -28.09
C ILE A 244 11.17 10.62 -26.84
N THR A 245 10.68 11.83 -26.95
CA THR A 245 9.89 12.46 -25.90
C THR A 245 8.41 12.09 -26.10
N LEU A 246 7.86 11.37 -25.15
CA LEU A 246 6.45 10.97 -25.17
C LEU A 246 5.53 12.03 -24.57
N LEU A 247 6.02 12.74 -23.57
CA LEU A 247 5.29 13.76 -22.84
C LEU A 247 6.24 14.88 -22.43
N ASP A 248 5.88 16.12 -22.71
CA ASP A 248 6.53 17.33 -22.18
C ASP A 248 5.44 18.32 -21.81
N GLU A 249 5.12 18.39 -20.51
CA GLU A 249 4.02 19.17 -19.97
C GLU A 249 4.53 20.14 -18.91
N LYS A 250 3.93 21.34 -18.92
CA LYS A 250 4.26 22.40 -17.98
C LYS A 250 3.10 22.67 -17.04
N GLY A 251 3.40 22.94 -15.80
CA GLY A 251 2.41 23.26 -14.79
C GLY A 251 2.20 22.15 -13.78
N GLU A 252 1.21 22.32 -12.93
CA GLU A 252 0.82 21.32 -11.95
C GLU A 252 -0.06 20.24 -12.60
N GLY A 253 0.09 18.99 -12.17
CA GLY A 253 -0.73 17.90 -12.70
C GLY A 253 -0.15 16.54 -12.33
N ALA A 254 -0.82 15.46 -12.75
CA ALA A 254 -0.39 14.09 -12.55
C ALA A 254 -0.52 13.25 -13.82
N ILE A 255 0.35 12.27 -14.01
CA ILE A 255 0.17 11.22 -15.02
C ILE A 255 -0.77 10.18 -14.40
N GLY A 256 -2.03 10.15 -14.83
CA GLY A 256 -3.03 9.24 -14.30
C GLY A 256 -2.94 7.83 -14.88
N SER A 257 -2.46 7.69 -16.11
CA SER A 257 -2.31 6.40 -16.77
C SER A 257 -1.25 6.45 -17.85
N LEU A 258 -0.45 5.40 -17.94
CA LEU A 258 0.56 5.20 -18.97
C LEU A 258 0.44 3.78 -19.51
N LYS A 259 0.26 3.65 -20.83
CA LYS A 259 0.16 2.35 -21.50
C LYS A 259 1.09 2.30 -22.69
N PHE A 260 1.87 1.25 -22.77
CA PHE A 260 2.75 0.96 -23.89
C PHE A 260 2.23 -0.24 -24.66
N TYR A 261 2.34 -0.19 -25.98
CA TYR A 261 2.04 -1.28 -26.87
C TYR A 261 3.31 -1.58 -27.69
N LEU A 262 3.85 -2.76 -27.50
CA LEU A 262 5.00 -3.25 -28.25
C LEU A 262 4.48 -4.28 -29.24
N PRO A 263 4.79 -4.18 -30.54
CA PRO A 263 4.30 -5.12 -31.56
C PRO A 263 4.85 -6.53 -31.38
N GLU A 264 6.08 -6.63 -30.88
CA GLU A 264 6.69 -7.90 -30.49
C GLU A 264 7.29 -7.76 -29.09
N ILE A 265 6.80 -8.56 -28.15
CA ILE A 265 7.34 -8.61 -26.80
C ILE A 265 8.29 -9.79 -26.72
N ASN A 266 9.58 -9.53 -26.60
CA ASN A 266 10.59 -10.52 -26.24
C ASN A 266 11.43 -9.97 -25.07
N GLU A 267 12.11 -10.86 -24.38
CA GLU A 267 12.89 -10.52 -23.18
C GLU A 267 13.97 -9.46 -23.48
N GLN A 268 14.62 -9.56 -24.64
CA GLN A 268 15.64 -8.60 -25.05
C GLN A 268 15.07 -7.20 -25.27
N HIS A 269 13.89 -7.07 -25.88
CA HIS A 269 13.23 -5.76 -26.04
C HIS A 269 12.84 -5.16 -24.70
N LEU A 270 12.34 -5.95 -23.77
CA LEU A 270 11.96 -5.48 -22.44
C LEU A 270 13.14 -5.01 -21.59
N GLN A 271 14.33 -5.57 -21.80
CA GLN A 271 15.54 -5.18 -21.09
C GLN A 271 16.24 -3.96 -21.71
N ASN A 272 16.05 -3.69 -22.98
CA ASN A 272 16.78 -2.65 -23.72
C ASN A 272 16.00 -1.35 -23.93
N VAL A 273 14.66 -1.39 -23.75
CA VAL A 273 13.82 -0.19 -23.85
C VAL A 273 13.70 0.45 -22.48
N TRP A 274 14.27 1.65 -22.35
CA TRP A 274 14.30 2.35 -21.07
C TRP A 274 13.32 3.52 -21.05
N ILE A 275 12.63 3.70 -19.92
CA ILE A 275 11.77 4.84 -19.63
C ILE A 275 12.48 5.74 -18.63
N HIS A 276 12.60 7.02 -19.00
CA HIS A 276 13.08 8.05 -18.09
C HIS A 276 11.97 9.06 -17.86
N MET A 277 11.68 9.35 -16.59
CA MET A 277 10.70 10.38 -16.22
C MET A 277 11.37 11.41 -15.33
N PHE A 278 11.13 12.68 -15.65
CA PHE A 278 11.68 13.83 -14.95
C PHE A 278 10.54 14.71 -14.46
N TRP A 279 10.61 15.16 -13.24
CA TRP A 279 9.68 16.12 -12.66
C TRP A 279 10.40 17.39 -12.24
N ASP A 280 9.67 18.47 -12.21
CA ASP A 280 10.05 19.74 -11.59
C ASP A 280 11.43 20.27 -12.05
N ALA A 281 11.77 20.06 -13.34
CA ALA A 281 13.04 20.43 -13.97
C ALA A 281 14.29 19.75 -13.38
N HIS A 282 14.14 18.57 -12.78
CA HIS A 282 15.28 17.79 -12.34
C HIS A 282 16.18 17.41 -13.52
N GLN A 283 17.50 17.45 -13.30
CA GLN A 283 18.51 17.13 -14.33
C GLN A 283 18.74 15.62 -14.46
N GLN A 284 18.48 14.88 -13.40
CA GLN A 284 18.50 13.43 -13.37
C GLN A 284 17.09 12.90 -13.41
N PRO A 285 16.83 11.75 -14.04
CA PRO A 285 15.52 11.16 -14.04
C PRO A 285 15.11 10.74 -12.62
N ASP A 286 13.88 11.07 -12.24
CA ASP A 286 13.27 10.60 -10.98
C ASP A 286 12.87 9.12 -11.08
N ILE A 287 12.54 8.66 -12.29
CA ILE A 287 12.34 7.25 -12.62
C ILE A 287 13.20 6.91 -13.83
N SER A 288 13.95 5.84 -13.71
CA SER A 288 14.74 5.24 -14.78
C SER A 288 14.62 3.71 -14.68
N CYS A 289 13.94 3.12 -15.62
CA CYS A 289 13.72 1.67 -15.61
C CYS A 289 13.55 1.13 -17.05
N PRO A 290 13.89 -0.15 -17.29
CA PRO A 290 13.57 -0.85 -18.52
C PRO A 290 12.08 -1.15 -18.65
#